data_88ccd3601cd8b71525e7a33396a0e9e5
#
_entry.id   88ccd3601cd8b71525e7a33396a0e9e5
#
_cell.length_a   1.000
_cell.length_b   1.000
_cell.length_c   1.000
_cell.angle_alpha   90.00
_cell.angle_beta   90.00
_cell.angle_gamma   90.00
#
_symmetry.space_group_name_H-M   'P 1'
#
loop_
_entity.id
_entity.type
_entity.pdbx_description
1 polymer ?
#
loop_
_entity_poly.entity_id
_entity_poly.type
_entity_poly.pdbx_seq_one_letter_code
_entity_poly.pdbx_strand_id
1 'polypeptide(L)'
;MPAVHPQLQKARDLKPLIAAAADENDDIRELTKPVVKALIDGGFFTMLKTKSVGGMELKPSIFAQVTETIASADGSTGWVVCQSNGCSTTSAYLDPHIAQEIFGRPDGIVAWGPPGSPYEATPVDGGYRITGKWRFMSGSQNATWLGAHLRVAGTKETKTFLYPK
;
A
#
# COMPACT_ATOMS: atom_id res chain seq x y z
N MET A 1 -26.14 16.91 13.31
CA MET A 1 -25.12 15.83 13.23
C MET A 1 -23.93 16.36 12.46
N PRO A 2 -22.68 16.07 12.85
CA PRO A 2 -21.53 16.45 12.03
C PRO A 2 -21.64 15.78 10.64
N ALA A 3 -21.26 16.52 9.60
CA ALA A 3 -21.28 15.98 8.24
C ALA A 3 -20.37 14.76 8.12
N VAL A 4 -20.80 13.74 7.39
CA VAL A 4 -20.00 12.54 7.12
C VAL A 4 -18.78 12.96 6.29
N HIS A 5 -17.60 12.47 6.65
CA HIS A 5 -16.39 12.78 5.90
C HIS A 5 -16.52 12.28 4.45
N PRO A 6 -16.15 13.07 3.42
CA PRO A 6 -16.35 12.69 2.01
C PRO A 6 -15.73 11.33 1.66
N GLN A 7 -14.55 11.01 2.18
CA GLN A 7 -13.89 9.71 1.91
C GLN A 7 -14.65 8.54 2.53
N LEU A 8 -15.30 8.74 3.69
CA LEU A 8 -16.16 7.72 4.28
C LEU A 8 -17.44 7.50 3.45
N GLN A 9 -18.01 8.57 2.89
CA GLN A 9 -19.15 8.42 1.99
C GLN A 9 -18.76 7.64 0.73
N LYS A 10 -17.63 7.98 0.08
CA LYS A 10 -17.12 7.21 -1.07
C LYS A 10 -16.93 5.73 -0.74
N ALA A 11 -16.42 5.39 0.46
CA ALA A 11 -16.28 4.00 0.87
C ALA A 11 -17.63 3.28 0.95
N ARG A 12 -18.66 3.95 1.49
CA ARG A 12 -20.03 3.41 1.52
C ARG A 12 -20.60 3.17 0.13
N ASP A 13 -20.36 4.09 -0.79
CA ASP A 13 -20.83 4.02 -2.17
C ASP A 13 -20.17 2.87 -2.95
N LEU A 14 -18.93 2.51 -2.60
CA LEU A 14 -18.19 1.40 -3.21
C LEU A 14 -18.53 0.02 -2.66
N LYS A 15 -19.18 -0.08 -1.49
CA LYS A 15 -19.51 -1.39 -0.87
C LYS A 15 -20.17 -2.39 -1.83
N PRO A 16 -21.19 -2.02 -2.63
CA PRO A 16 -21.84 -2.99 -3.52
C PRO A 16 -20.88 -3.59 -4.55
N LEU A 17 -19.99 -2.76 -5.14
CA LEU A 17 -18.99 -3.23 -6.10
C LEU A 17 -17.99 -4.18 -5.45
N ILE A 18 -17.50 -3.82 -4.25
CA ILE A 18 -16.52 -4.62 -3.51
C ILE A 18 -17.13 -5.97 -3.09
N ALA A 19 -18.34 -5.95 -2.52
CA ALA A 19 -19.01 -7.17 -2.09
C ALA A 19 -19.32 -8.11 -3.26
N ALA A 20 -19.70 -7.57 -4.42
CA ALA A 20 -19.98 -8.38 -5.63
C ALA A 20 -18.71 -9.06 -6.20
N ALA A 21 -17.53 -8.55 -5.90
CA ALA A 21 -16.25 -9.08 -6.36
C ALA A 21 -15.56 -10.01 -5.35
N ALA A 22 -16.11 -10.18 -4.14
CA ALA A 22 -15.41 -10.86 -3.04
C ALA A 22 -15.04 -12.30 -3.38
N ASP A 23 -15.97 -13.09 -3.91
CA ASP A 23 -15.74 -14.50 -4.28
C ASP A 23 -14.69 -14.60 -5.41
N GLU A 24 -14.77 -13.74 -6.42
CA GLU A 24 -13.77 -13.70 -7.50
C GLU A 24 -12.37 -13.29 -6.97
N ASN A 25 -12.29 -12.30 -6.08
CA ASN A 25 -11.03 -11.91 -5.44
C ASN A 25 -10.37 -13.10 -4.70
N ASP A 26 -11.16 -13.91 -4.00
CA ASP A 26 -10.66 -15.09 -3.29
C ASP A 26 -10.19 -16.19 -4.26
N ASP A 27 -10.93 -16.44 -5.32
CA ASP A 27 -10.60 -17.44 -6.34
C ASP A 27 -9.29 -17.10 -7.06
N ILE A 28 -9.13 -15.85 -7.51
CA ILE A 28 -7.93 -15.40 -8.24
C ILE A 28 -6.78 -14.98 -7.31
N ARG A 29 -7.04 -14.88 -5.99
CA ARG A 29 -6.08 -14.42 -4.95
C ARG A 29 -5.49 -13.04 -5.20
N GLU A 30 -6.26 -12.18 -5.81
CA GLU A 30 -5.95 -10.77 -6.03
C GLU A 30 -7.23 -9.95 -6.16
N LEU A 31 -7.14 -8.64 -6.04
CA LEU A 31 -8.30 -7.78 -6.27
C LEU A 31 -8.60 -7.71 -7.77
N THR A 32 -9.86 -7.85 -8.14
CA THR A 32 -10.29 -7.69 -9.53
C THR A 32 -9.98 -6.29 -10.06
N LYS A 33 -9.67 -6.18 -11.35
CA LYS A 33 -9.32 -4.90 -11.99
C LYS A 33 -10.37 -3.81 -11.80
N PRO A 34 -11.69 -4.08 -11.86
CA PRO A 34 -12.71 -3.06 -11.58
C PRO A 34 -12.62 -2.52 -10.15
N VAL A 35 -12.39 -3.38 -9.15
CA VAL A 35 -12.22 -2.96 -7.74
C VAL A 35 -10.97 -2.12 -7.59
N VAL A 36 -9.83 -2.55 -8.11
CA VAL A 36 -8.57 -1.78 -8.06
C VAL A 36 -8.73 -0.41 -8.71
N LYS A 37 -9.34 -0.36 -9.90
CA LYS A 37 -9.60 0.91 -10.58
C LYS A 37 -10.46 1.84 -9.75
N ALA A 38 -11.56 1.34 -9.18
CA ALA A 38 -12.46 2.14 -8.35
C ALA A 38 -11.77 2.65 -7.07
N LEU A 39 -10.90 1.84 -6.47
CA LEU A 39 -10.10 2.25 -5.31
C LEU A 39 -9.09 3.35 -5.67
N ILE A 40 -8.42 3.25 -6.82
CA ILE A 40 -7.49 4.29 -7.30
C ILE A 40 -8.25 5.58 -7.60
N ASP A 41 -9.31 5.51 -8.40
CA ASP A 41 -10.13 6.68 -8.79
C ASP A 41 -10.76 7.37 -7.57
N GLY A 42 -11.14 6.59 -6.57
CA GLY A 42 -11.67 7.08 -5.29
C GLY A 42 -10.61 7.68 -4.35
N GLY A 43 -9.32 7.50 -4.64
CA GLY A 43 -8.20 7.97 -3.82
C GLY A 43 -7.94 7.12 -2.57
N PHE A 44 -8.38 5.85 -2.53
CA PHE A 44 -8.24 5.00 -1.36
C PHE A 44 -6.80 4.54 -1.07
N PHE A 45 -5.89 4.69 -2.01
CA PHE A 45 -4.46 4.44 -1.82
C PHE A 45 -3.64 5.72 -1.49
N THR A 46 -4.32 6.86 -1.32
CA THR A 46 -3.66 8.14 -1.04
C THR A 46 -4.01 8.71 0.34
N MET A 47 -4.76 7.96 1.15
CA MET A 47 -5.33 8.44 2.40
C MET A 47 -4.30 8.84 3.45
N LEU A 48 -3.20 8.09 3.57
CA LEU A 48 -2.12 8.37 4.53
C LEU A 48 -0.84 8.90 3.89
N LYS A 49 -0.78 9.05 2.55
CA LYS A 49 0.32 9.77 1.90
C LYS A 49 0.37 11.22 2.38
N THR A 50 1.57 11.79 2.40
CA THR A 50 1.76 13.22 2.70
C THR A 50 1.15 14.10 1.62
N LYS A 51 0.71 15.30 2.01
CA LYS A 51 0.20 16.31 1.05
C LYS A 51 1.26 16.73 0.04
N SER A 52 2.54 16.71 0.43
CA SER A 52 3.66 17.03 -0.46
C SER A 52 3.74 16.14 -1.70
N VAL A 53 3.20 14.93 -1.64
CA VAL A 53 3.11 13.99 -2.78
C VAL A 53 1.68 13.78 -3.27
N GLY A 54 0.78 14.73 -2.99
CA GLY A 54 -0.62 14.66 -3.41
C GLY A 54 -1.51 13.75 -2.55
N GLY A 55 -1.07 13.38 -1.36
CA GLY A 55 -1.84 12.59 -0.41
C GLY A 55 -2.86 13.40 0.39
N MET A 56 -3.73 12.69 1.10
CA MET A 56 -4.80 13.30 1.89
C MET A 56 -4.39 13.62 3.33
N GLU A 57 -3.39 12.95 3.88
CA GLU A 57 -3.01 13.02 5.30
C GLU A 57 -4.22 12.91 6.24
N LEU A 58 -5.08 11.92 6.02
CA LEU A 58 -6.28 11.75 6.81
C LEU A 58 -5.94 11.50 8.28
N LYS A 59 -6.79 12.03 9.15
CA LYS A 59 -6.73 11.67 10.58
C LYS A 59 -6.89 10.16 10.75
N PRO A 60 -6.13 9.52 11.65
CA PRO A 60 -6.21 8.07 11.88
C PRO A 60 -7.62 7.56 12.16
N SER A 61 -8.45 8.35 12.87
CA SER A 61 -9.84 8.01 13.15
C SER A 61 -10.74 7.95 11.91
N ILE A 62 -10.48 8.79 10.90
CA ILE A 62 -11.21 8.77 9.63
C ILE A 62 -10.71 7.60 8.78
N PHE A 63 -9.39 7.42 8.71
CA PHE A 63 -8.78 6.29 8.02
C PHE A 63 -9.33 4.94 8.53
N ALA A 64 -9.40 4.76 9.85
CA ALA A 64 -9.94 3.55 10.45
C ALA A 64 -11.40 3.30 10.04
N GLN A 65 -12.27 4.32 10.10
CA GLN A 65 -13.67 4.21 9.69
C GLN A 65 -13.83 3.86 8.20
N VAL A 66 -12.99 4.45 7.33
CA VAL A 66 -12.98 4.16 5.90
C VAL A 66 -12.56 2.70 5.66
N THR A 67 -11.47 2.26 6.29
CA THR A 67 -10.96 0.89 6.17
C THR A 67 -11.97 -0.13 6.70
N GLU A 68 -12.58 0.12 7.86
CA GLU A 68 -13.65 -0.71 8.43
C GLU A 68 -14.84 -0.83 7.46
N THR A 69 -15.25 0.30 6.86
CA THR A 69 -16.37 0.32 5.90
C THR A 69 -16.06 -0.55 4.68
N ILE A 70 -14.84 -0.48 4.13
CA ILE A 70 -14.41 -1.33 3.01
C ILE A 70 -14.33 -2.79 3.45
N ALA A 71 -13.69 -3.07 4.59
CA ALA A 71 -13.52 -4.42 5.12
C ALA A 71 -14.86 -5.10 5.44
N SER A 72 -15.90 -4.34 5.79
CA SER A 72 -17.25 -4.87 6.00
C SER A 72 -17.94 -5.35 4.71
N ALA A 73 -17.41 -5.00 3.54
CA ALA A 73 -17.86 -5.51 2.26
C ALA A 73 -17.01 -6.71 1.78
N ASP A 74 -15.68 -6.62 1.97
CA ASP A 74 -14.71 -7.69 1.73
C ASP A 74 -13.45 -7.44 2.57
N GLY A 75 -13.11 -8.40 3.45
CA GLY A 75 -11.98 -8.33 4.36
C GLY A 75 -10.64 -8.25 3.64
N SER A 76 -10.48 -8.96 2.53
CA SER A 76 -9.28 -8.97 1.71
C SER A 76 -9.03 -7.59 1.08
N THR A 77 -10.05 -6.95 0.53
CA THR A 77 -9.98 -5.59 -0.02
C THR A 77 -9.64 -4.58 1.07
N GLY A 78 -10.30 -4.66 2.24
CA GLY A 78 -10.01 -3.81 3.40
C GLY A 78 -8.57 -3.92 3.86
N TRP A 79 -8.04 -5.15 3.91
CA TRP A 79 -6.65 -5.40 4.28
C TRP A 79 -5.65 -4.82 3.28
N VAL A 80 -5.88 -5.00 1.97
CA VAL A 80 -5.02 -4.41 0.92
C VAL A 80 -4.98 -2.89 1.02
N VAL A 81 -6.14 -2.24 1.21
CA VAL A 81 -6.21 -0.78 1.40
C VAL A 81 -5.48 -0.36 2.67
N CYS A 82 -5.65 -1.08 3.78
CA CYS A 82 -4.98 -0.80 5.05
C CYS A 82 -3.45 -0.88 4.91
N GLN A 83 -2.96 -2.00 4.41
CA GLN A 83 -1.51 -2.24 4.24
C GLN A 83 -0.85 -1.24 3.30
N SER A 84 -1.44 -0.98 2.14
CA SER A 84 -0.89 -0.03 1.17
C SER A 84 -0.79 1.39 1.74
N ASN A 85 -1.78 1.81 2.52
CA ASN A 85 -1.72 3.11 3.20
C ASN A 85 -0.69 3.12 4.34
N GLY A 86 -0.57 2.03 5.11
CA GLY A 86 0.50 1.88 6.10
C GLY A 86 1.88 2.05 5.46
N CYS A 87 2.13 1.38 4.34
CA CYS A 87 3.37 1.53 3.57
C CYS A 87 3.57 2.96 3.07
N SER A 88 2.50 3.66 2.67
CA SER A 88 2.57 5.01 2.12
C SER A 88 3.00 6.09 3.12
N THR A 89 2.92 5.80 4.43
CA THR A 89 3.43 6.72 5.46
C THR A 89 4.93 6.98 5.34
N THR A 90 5.67 6.11 4.66
CA THR A 90 7.10 6.33 4.36
C THR A 90 7.35 7.56 3.49
N SER A 91 6.34 8.04 2.76
CA SER A 91 6.44 9.30 2.01
C SER A 91 6.86 10.50 2.88
N ALA A 92 6.62 10.42 4.21
CA ALA A 92 7.01 11.47 5.16
C ALA A 92 8.50 11.47 5.53
N TYR A 93 9.22 10.40 5.24
CA TYR A 93 10.60 10.16 5.70
C TYR A 93 11.63 10.12 4.57
N LEU A 94 11.18 10.18 3.32
CA LEU A 94 12.04 10.16 2.15
C LEU A 94 12.43 11.57 1.74
N ASP A 95 13.55 11.67 1.00
CA ASP A 95 13.85 12.88 0.25
C ASP A 95 12.64 13.28 -0.61
N PRO A 96 12.24 14.57 -0.65
CA PRO A 96 11.03 15.01 -1.36
C PRO A 96 10.98 14.58 -2.83
N HIS A 97 12.11 14.57 -3.53
CA HIS A 97 12.18 14.14 -4.93
C HIS A 97 11.89 12.64 -5.04
N ILE A 98 12.49 11.82 -4.18
CA ILE A 98 12.25 10.37 -4.15
C ILE A 98 10.82 10.05 -3.72
N ALA A 99 10.30 10.78 -2.72
CA ALA A 99 8.90 10.62 -2.31
C ALA A 99 7.93 10.93 -3.45
N GLN A 100 8.21 11.98 -4.25
CA GLN A 100 7.41 12.35 -5.40
C GLN A 100 7.47 11.29 -6.52
N GLU A 101 8.65 10.72 -6.77
CA GLU A 101 8.82 9.64 -7.76
C GLU A 101 7.99 8.40 -7.39
N ILE A 102 8.05 7.97 -6.13
CA ILE A 102 7.41 6.74 -5.66
C ILE A 102 5.90 6.92 -5.47
N PHE A 103 5.48 8.04 -4.87
CA PHE A 103 4.12 8.24 -4.35
C PHE A 103 3.31 9.31 -5.08
N GLY A 104 3.92 10.13 -5.93
CA GLY A 104 3.28 11.30 -6.54
C GLY A 104 2.15 10.98 -7.51
N ARG A 105 2.02 9.73 -7.94
CA ARG A 105 0.90 9.27 -8.78
C ARG A 105 -0.23 8.69 -7.92
N PRO A 106 -1.49 8.78 -8.36
CA PRO A 106 -2.62 8.14 -7.67
C PRO A 106 -2.46 6.62 -7.49
N ASP A 107 -1.85 5.97 -8.48
CA ASP A 107 -1.51 4.54 -8.51
C ASP A 107 -0.09 4.22 -8.00
N GLY A 108 0.60 5.19 -7.42
CA GLY A 108 1.89 5.00 -6.74
C GLY A 108 1.72 4.21 -5.45
N ILE A 109 1.58 2.90 -5.56
CA ILE A 109 1.29 1.99 -4.45
C ILE A 109 2.55 1.23 -4.09
N VAL A 110 2.87 1.22 -2.79
CA VAL A 110 3.97 0.42 -2.23
C VAL A 110 3.38 -0.74 -1.44
N ALA A 111 3.93 -1.93 -1.64
CA ALA A 111 3.63 -3.09 -0.82
C ALA A 111 4.92 -3.67 -0.24
N TRP A 112 4.89 -4.10 1.00
CA TRP A 112 5.92 -4.93 1.59
C TRP A 112 5.34 -5.94 2.57
N GLY A 113 6.11 -6.98 2.85
CA GLY A 113 5.76 -8.01 3.81
C GLY A 113 6.98 -8.43 4.62
N PRO A 114 6.78 -9.25 5.66
CA PRO A 114 7.89 -9.79 6.42
C PRO A 114 8.80 -10.63 5.52
N PRO A 115 10.12 -10.55 5.72
CA PRO A 115 11.05 -11.35 4.93
C PRO A 115 10.86 -12.85 5.19
N GLY A 116 10.93 -13.63 4.14
CA GLY A 116 11.19 -15.07 4.22
C GLY A 116 12.70 -15.32 4.24
N SER A 117 13.12 -16.54 4.51
CA SER A 117 14.55 -16.92 4.47
C SER A 117 14.87 -17.64 3.16
N PRO A 118 16.03 -17.41 2.54
CA PRO A 118 17.04 -16.39 2.84
C PRO A 118 16.65 -15.00 2.32
N TYR A 119 17.19 -13.93 2.94
CA TYR A 119 17.02 -12.55 2.50
C TYR A 119 18.23 -11.71 2.87
N GLU A 120 18.79 -10.96 1.91
CA GLU A 120 19.98 -10.16 2.09
C GLU A 120 20.08 -9.03 1.08
N ALA A 121 20.70 -7.93 1.49
CA ALA A 121 21.12 -6.85 0.61
C ALA A 121 22.66 -6.83 0.54
N THR A 122 23.19 -7.24 -0.59
CA THR A 122 24.65 -7.25 -0.83
C THR A 122 25.07 -5.94 -1.46
N PRO A 123 25.98 -5.17 -0.85
CA PRO A 123 26.55 -3.96 -1.47
C PRO A 123 27.20 -4.31 -2.82
N VAL A 124 26.95 -3.48 -3.83
CA VAL A 124 27.55 -3.53 -5.16
C VAL A 124 27.90 -2.11 -5.59
N ASP A 125 28.67 -1.94 -6.65
CA ASP A 125 28.95 -0.62 -7.20
C ASP A 125 27.63 0.08 -7.59
N GLY A 126 27.44 1.30 -7.07
CA GLY A 126 26.25 2.12 -7.31
C GLY A 126 24.99 1.72 -6.50
N GLY A 127 25.04 0.74 -5.59
CA GLY A 127 23.86 0.38 -4.80
C GLY A 127 23.91 -0.98 -4.10
N TYR A 128 22.81 -1.72 -4.21
CA TYR A 128 22.64 -3.01 -3.55
C TYR A 128 22.01 -4.04 -4.50
N ARG A 129 22.50 -5.27 -4.45
CA ARG A 129 21.79 -6.42 -5.00
C ARG A 129 20.91 -7.01 -3.91
N ILE A 130 19.60 -7.04 -4.14
CA ILE A 130 18.62 -7.60 -3.22
C ILE A 130 18.27 -9.01 -3.66
N THR A 131 18.40 -9.96 -2.73
CA THR A 131 17.98 -11.36 -2.94
C THR A 131 17.10 -11.76 -1.77
N GLY A 132 15.91 -12.33 -2.06
CA GLY A 132 15.01 -12.79 -1.02
C GLY A 132 13.70 -13.32 -1.55
N LYS A 133 12.93 -13.91 -0.65
CA LYS A 133 11.57 -14.35 -0.86
C LYS A 133 10.70 -13.79 0.24
N TRP A 134 9.66 -13.07 -0.12
CA TRP A 134 8.73 -12.46 0.82
C TRP A 134 7.41 -13.21 0.81
N ARG A 135 6.75 -13.23 1.96
CA ARG A 135 5.40 -13.77 2.14
C ARG A 135 4.50 -12.67 2.67
N PHE A 136 3.20 -12.87 2.56
CA PHE A 136 2.21 -11.91 3.06
C PHE A 136 2.41 -10.47 2.56
N MET A 137 2.93 -10.32 1.35
CA MET A 137 3.09 -9.03 0.69
C MET A 137 1.76 -8.63 0.03
N SER A 138 0.74 -8.41 0.89
CA SER A 138 -0.62 -8.13 0.46
C SER A 138 -0.69 -6.88 -0.40
N GLY A 139 -1.43 -6.93 -1.50
CA GLY A 139 -1.53 -5.84 -2.46
C GLY A 139 -0.34 -5.72 -3.43
N SER A 140 0.66 -6.62 -3.35
CA SER A 140 1.83 -6.57 -4.26
C SER A 140 1.45 -6.69 -5.73
N GLN A 141 0.34 -7.34 -6.06
CA GLN A 141 -0.16 -7.44 -7.44
C GLN A 141 -0.44 -6.06 -8.03
N ASN A 142 -0.95 -5.14 -7.22
CA ASN A 142 -1.34 -3.80 -7.61
C ASN A 142 -0.29 -2.73 -7.28
N ALA A 143 0.82 -3.12 -6.64
CA ALA A 143 1.89 -2.21 -6.28
C ALA A 143 2.74 -1.84 -7.50
N THR A 144 3.24 -0.62 -7.52
CA THR A 144 4.24 -0.11 -8.48
C THR A 144 5.66 -0.19 -7.91
N TRP A 145 5.77 -0.18 -6.58
CA TRP A 145 7.01 -0.32 -5.84
C TRP A 145 6.87 -1.37 -4.75
N LEU A 146 7.97 -2.05 -4.45
CA LEU A 146 8.05 -3.02 -3.39
C LEU A 146 8.99 -2.53 -2.29
N GLY A 147 8.69 -2.89 -1.05
CA GLY A 147 9.51 -2.56 0.11
C GLY A 147 10.04 -3.79 0.82
N ALA A 148 11.23 -3.67 1.41
CA ALA A 148 11.81 -4.73 2.20
C ALA A 148 12.70 -4.19 3.33
N HIS A 149 12.65 -4.85 4.50
CA HIS A 149 13.65 -4.67 5.56
C HIS A 149 14.68 -5.77 5.44
N LEU A 150 15.94 -5.42 5.15
CA LEU A 150 16.98 -6.39 4.86
C LEU A 150 18.24 -6.11 5.68
N ARG A 151 18.90 -7.18 6.11
CA ARG A 151 20.27 -7.09 6.63
C ARG A 151 21.22 -6.79 5.48
N VAL A 152 22.14 -5.86 5.70
CA VAL A 152 23.24 -5.61 4.77
C VAL A 152 24.30 -6.69 4.98
N ALA A 153 24.67 -7.39 3.89
CA ALA A 153 25.65 -8.45 3.90
C ALA A 153 26.97 -8.01 4.56
N GLY A 154 27.53 -8.88 5.41
CA GLY A 154 28.78 -8.62 6.11
C GLY A 154 28.66 -7.64 7.29
N THR A 155 27.44 -7.15 7.62
CA THR A 155 27.21 -6.20 8.71
C THR A 155 26.10 -6.66 9.66
N LYS A 156 25.89 -5.90 10.76
CA LYS A 156 24.72 -6.03 11.64
C LYS A 156 23.60 -5.04 11.29
N GLU A 157 23.82 -4.21 10.27
CA GLU A 157 22.91 -3.15 9.88
C GLU A 157 21.68 -3.74 9.15
N THR A 158 20.49 -3.22 9.48
CA THR A 158 19.25 -3.47 8.75
C THR A 158 18.80 -2.15 8.13
N LYS A 159 18.51 -2.19 6.83
CA LYS A 159 17.96 -1.05 6.08
C LYS A 159 16.60 -1.36 5.51
N THR A 160 15.82 -0.32 5.30
CA THR A 160 14.60 -0.39 4.50
C THR A 160 14.94 -0.02 3.07
N PHE A 161 14.55 -0.88 2.16
CA PHE A 161 14.74 -0.67 0.72
C PHE A 161 13.38 -0.49 0.07
N LEU A 162 13.29 0.45 -0.86
CA LEU A 162 12.18 0.59 -1.79
C LEU A 162 12.75 0.41 -3.20
N TYR A 163 12.12 -0.42 -4.01
CA TYR A 163 12.56 -0.73 -5.37
C TYR A 163 11.35 -0.90 -6.31
N PRO A 164 11.49 -0.52 -7.59
CA PRO A 164 10.39 -0.70 -8.56
C PRO A 164 10.05 -2.18 -8.73
N LYS A 165 8.76 -2.44 -8.95
CA LYS A 165 8.24 -3.80 -9.22
C LYS A 165 8.53 -4.23 -10.64
#